data_45d00758cb39e9cdf392935903a3ed82
#
_entry.id   45d00758cb39e9cdf392935903a3ed82
#
_cell.length_a   1.000
_cell.length_b   1.000
_cell.length_c   1.000
_cell.angle_alpha   90.00
_cell.angle_beta   90.00
_cell.angle_gamma   90.00
#
_symmetry.space_group_name_H-M   'P 1'
#
loop_
_entity.id
_entity.type
_entity.pdbx_description
1 polymer ?
#
loop_
_entity_poly.entity_id
_entity_poly.type
_entity_poly.pdbx_seq_one_letter_code
_entity_poly.pdbx_strand_id
1 'polypeptide(L)'
;MNNFARLADEMAGVIQRDECRLGIYICGTGIGFTCQVNKHWGIRAVAVTNPYSAKRARLSNNAQVIGLGCRVNDLEYTKMIVDAWFDNPFDFATARENSKKNLLEAERSDNALLAKPDDVRWNMGFRPDDETCEG
;
A
#
# COMPACT_ATOMS: atom_id res chain seq x y z
N MET A 1 22.10 -14.12 -2.35
CA MET A 1 21.45 -13.24 -3.34
C MET A 1 20.11 -12.81 -2.78
N ASN A 2 19.90 -11.52 -2.65
CA ASN A 2 18.60 -11.00 -2.20
C ASN A 2 17.57 -11.18 -3.30
N ASN A 3 16.59 -12.03 -3.04
CA ASN A 3 15.47 -12.24 -3.93
C ASN A 3 14.36 -11.23 -3.56
N PHE A 4 13.97 -10.38 -4.49
CA PHE A 4 12.93 -9.37 -4.26
C PHE A 4 11.60 -9.99 -3.79
N ALA A 5 11.27 -11.20 -4.27
CA ALA A 5 10.05 -11.88 -3.87
C ALA A 5 10.06 -12.22 -2.37
N ARG A 6 11.17 -12.74 -1.86
CA ARG A 6 11.33 -13.02 -0.43
C ARG A 6 11.24 -11.76 0.42
N LEU A 7 11.89 -10.67 0.00
CA LEU A 7 11.81 -9.40 0.71
C LEU A 7 10.39 -8.82 0.69
N ALA A 8 9.66 -9.01 -0.40
CA ALA A 8 8.27 -8.62 -0.49
C ALA A 8 7.37 -9.42 0.47
N ASP A 9 7.61 -10.74 0.57
CA ASP A 9 6.88 -11.60 1.51
C ASP A 9 7.17 -11.21 2.97
N GLU A 10 8.43 -10.91 3.30
CA GLU A 10 8.83 -10.45 4.63
C GLU A 10 8.18 -9.10 4.97
N MET A 11 8.20 -8.14 4.05
CA MET A 11 7.55 -6.83 4.24
C MET A 11 6.03 -6.97 4.41
N ALA A 12 5.39 -7.80 3.59
CA ALA A 12 3.96 -8.07 3.72
C ALA A 12 3.63 -8.65 5.10
N GLY A 13 4.40 -9.63 5.56
CA GLY A 13 4.21 -10.24 6.87
C GLY A 13 4.33 -9.25 8.02
N VAL A 14 5.32 -8.36 7.99
CA VAL A 14 5.52 -7.32 9.00
C VAL A 14 4.33 -6.34 9.05
N ILE A 15 3.81 -5.96 7.88
CA ILE A 15 2.63 -5.07 7.79
C ILE A 15 1.37 -5.80 8.26
N GLN A 16 1.18 -7.04 7.84
CA GLN A 16 0.02 -7.86 8.23
C GLN A 16 -0.07 -8.09 9.75
N ARG A 17 1.07 -8.24 10.42
CA ARG A 17 1.13 -8.36 11.89
C ARG A 17 1.07 -7.04 12.65
N ASP A 18 0.88 -5.93 11.95
CA ASP A 18 0.84 -4.57 12.50
C ASP A 18 2.13 -4.17 13.27
N GLU A 19 3.26 -4.79 12.92
CA GLU A 19 4.58 -4.43 13.42
C GLU A 19 5.12 -3.16 12.74
N CYS A 20 4.65 -2.90 11.52
CA CYS A 20 4.95 -1.71 10.74
C CYS A 20 3.73 -1.36 9.87
N ARG A 21 3.47 -0.07 9.67
CA ARG A 21 2.32 0.38 8.88
C ARG A 21 2.65 0.71 7.44
N LEU A 22 3.86 1.15 7.18
CA LEU A 22 4.27 1.67 5.88
C LEU A 22 5.58 1.03 5.46
N GLY A 23 5.73 0.83 4.16
CA GLY A 23 6.94 0.28 3.58
C GLY A 23 7.39 1.03 2.34
N ILE A 24 8.69 1.19 2.20
CA ILE A 24 9.32 1.73 0.99
C ILE A 24 10.31 0.70 0.48
N TYR A 25 10.24 0.40 -0.80
CA TYR A 25 11.21 -0.47 -1.46
C TYR A 25 11.83 0.23 -2.67
N ILE A 26 13.13 0.15 -2.79
CA ILE A 26 13.88 0.74 -3.91
C ILE A 26 14.63 -0.39 -4.63
N CYS A 27 14.36 -0.52 -5.92
CA CYS A 27 15.11 -1.41 -6.81
C CYS A 27 15.32 -0.73 -8.15
N GLY A 28 15.61 -1.47 -9.22
CA GLY A 28 15.79 -0.90 -10.55
C GLY A 28 14.57 -0.12 -11.05
N THR A 29 13.37 -0.69 -10.87
CA THR A 29 12.11 -0.10 -11.36
C THR A 29 11.02 0.04 -10.28
N GLY A 30 11.10 -0.69 -9.17
CA GLY A 30 10.06 -0.79 -8.17
C GLY A 30 8.90 -1.73 -8.54
N ILE A 31 8.89 -2.28 -9.76
CA ILE A 31 7.72 -3.00 -10.31
C ILE A 31 7.62 -4.42 -9.75
N GLY A 32 8.67 -5.21 -9.86
CA GLY A 32 8.63 -6.64 -9.48
C GLY A 32 8.31 -6.85 -8.01
N PHE A 33 8.90 -6.07 -7.14
CA PHE A 33 8.59 -6.08 -5.71
C PHE A 33 7.11 -5.74 -5.45
N THR A 34 6.62 -4.68 -6.08
CA THR A 34 5.22 -4.26 -5.95
C THR A 34 4.25 -5.34 -6.39
N CYS A 35 4.52 -6.01 -7.52
CA CYS A 35 3.73 -7.14 -7.99
C CYS A 35 3.68 -8.27 -6.95
N GLN A 36 4.82 -8.60 -6.34
CA GLN A 36 4.89 -9.68 -5.37
C GLN A 36 4.18 -9.33 -4.06
N VAL A 37 4.42 -8.14 -3.52
CA VAL A 37 3.82 -7.75 -2.23
C VAL A 37 2.29 -7.65 -2.31
N ASN A 38 1.74 -7.29 -3.46
CA ASN A 38 0.28 -7.23 -3.68
C ASN A 38 -0.42 -8.60 -3.73
N LYS A 39 0.33 -9.71 -3.73
CA LYS A 39 -0.24 -11.05 -3.62
C LYS A 39 -0.66 -11.43 -2.20
N HIS A 40 -0.38 -10.55 -1.24
CA HIS A 40 -0.66 -10.81 0.17
C HIS A 40 -1.95 -10.10 0.61
N TRP A 41 -2.72 -10.79 1.44
CA TRP A 41 -3.97 -10.29 1.97
C TRP A 41 -3.80 -8.93 2.67
N GLY A 42 -4.68 -7.98 2.36
CA GLY A 42 -4.72 -6.67 3.00
C GLY A 42 -3.57 -5.72 2.63
N ILE A 43 -2.72 -6.07 1.66
CA ILE A 43 -1.61 -5.23 1.24
C ILE A 43 -1.98 -4.45 -0.04
N ARG A 44 -1.72 -3.17 -0.01
CA ARG A 44 -1.88 -2.25 -1.15
C ARG A 44 -0.55 -1.58 -1.42
N ALA A 45 0.12 -2.00 -2.47
CA ALA A 45 1.40 -1.47 -2.90
C ALA A 45 1.30 -0.87 -4.30
N VAL A 46 2.01 0.22 -4.52
CA VAL A 46 2.04 0.93 -5.81
C VAL A 46 3.48 1.25 -6.20
N ALA A 47 3.84 0.94 -7.44
CA ALA A 47 5.06 1.47 -8.04
C ALA A 47 4.77 2.90 -8.52
N VAL A 48 5.48 3.87 -7.98
CA VAL A 48 5.23 5.30 -8.26
C VAL A 48 6.45 5.95 -8.91
N THR A 49 6.18 6.84 -9.87
CA THR A 49 7.23 7.50 -10.67
C THR A 49 7.16 9.02 -10.63
N ASN A 50 6.19 9.58 -9.92
CA ASN A 50 6.02 11.03 -9.77
C ASN A 50 5.28 11.37 -8.47
N PRO A 51 5.41 12.60 -7.97
CA PRO A 51 4.77 13.03 -6.72
C PRO A 51 3.23 12.96 -6.74
N TYR A 52 2.60 13.25 -7.87
CA TYR A 52 1.14 13.20 -7.97
C TYR A 52 0.60 11.77 -7.76
N SER A 53 1.20 10.79 -8.45
CA SER A 53 0.83 9.38 -8.26
C SER A 53 1.08 8.90 -6.83
N ALA A 54 2.17 9.32 -6.21
CA ALA A 54 2.48 9.01 -4.82
C ALA A 54 1.43 9.57 -3.84
N LYS A 55 1.05 10.83 -4.02
CA LYS A 55 -0.02 11.47 -3.26
C LYS A 55 -1.35 10.72 -3.43
N ARG A 56 -1.72 10.39 -4.68
CA ARG A 56 -2.98 9.67 -4.95
C ARG A 56 -2.96 8.24 -4.43
N ALA A 57 -1.81 7.56 -4.43
CA ALA A 57 -1.67 6.25 -3.83
C ALA A 57 -2.12 6.22 -2.35
N ARG A 58 -1.80 7.28 -1.59
CA ARG A 58 -2.28 7.44 -0.22
C ARG A 58 -3.73 7.88 -0.16
N LEU A 59 -4.05 9.01 -0.76
CA LEU A 59 -5.37 9.65 -0.60
C LEU A 59 -6.52 8.88 -1.26
N SER A 60 -6.25 8.13 -2.32
CA SER A 60 -7.29 7.37 -3.03
C SER A 60 -7.30 5.88 -2.68
N ASN A 61 -6.15 5.29 -2.43
CA ASN A 61 -6.02 3.84 -2.32
C ASN A 61 -5.46 3.38 -0.96
N ASN A 62 -5.14 4.30 -0.07
CA ASN A 62 -4.52 3.99 1.22
C ASN A 62 -3.35 3.00 1.07
N ALA A 63 -2.48 3.24 0.10
CA ALA A 63 -1.35 2.35 -0.16
C ALA A 63 -0.37 2.36 1.02
N GLN A 64 -0.08 1.18 1.54
CA GLN A 64 0.88 1.02 2.65
C GLN A 64 2.31 0.94 2.15
N VAL A 65 2.50 0.54 0.90
CA VAL A 65 3.83 0.30 0.32
C VAL A 65 3.99 1.05 -0.99
N ILE A 66 5.13 1.69 -1.16
CA ILE A 66 5.55 2.21 -2.46
C ILE A 66 6.84 1.54 -2.94
N GLY A 67 6.84 1.20 -4.22
CA GLY A 67 8.02 0.75 -4.95
C GLY A 67 8.60 1.89 -5.77
N LEU A 68 9.90 2.11 -5.63
CA LEU A 68 10.65 3.17 -6.30
C LEU A 68 11.74 2.57 -7.17
N GLY A 69 11.99 3.20 -8.32
CA GLY A 69 13.00 2.75 -9.28
C GLY A 69 14.22 3.68 -9.32
N CYS A 70 15.38 3.21 -8.89
CA CYS A 70 16.62 3.98 -8.97
C CYS A 70 17.11 4.21 -10.40
N ARG A 71 16.60 3.44 -11.37
CA ARG A 71 16.85 3.65 -12.81
C ARG A 71 15.83 4.56 -13.49
N VAL A 72 14.73 4.89 -12.78
CA VAL A 72 13.61 5.65 -13.32
C VAL A 72 13.74 7.13 -12.99
N ASN A 73 14.07 7.44 -11.74
CA ASN A 73 14.17 8.80 -11.24
C ASN A 73 15.51 9.02 -10.51
N ASP A 74 16.01 10.26 -10.56
CA ASP A 74 17.15 10.66 -9.76
C ASP A 74 16.79 10.77 -8.27
N LEU A 75 17.79 10.95 -7.42
CA LEU A 75 17.62 10.98 -5.97
C LEU A 75 16.74 12.14 -5.50
N GLU A 76 16.93 13.33 -6.02
CA GLU A 76 16.19 14.51 -5.57
C GLU A 76 14.72 14.43 -5.93
N TYR A 77 14.40 13.94 -7.13
CA TYR A 77 13.02 13.71 -7.53
C TYR A 77 12.37 12.56 -6.74
N THR A 78 13.12 11.52 -6.44
CA THR A 78 12.65 10.41 -5.59
C THR A 78 12.30 10.88 -4.18
N LYS A 79 13.08 11.81 -3.61
CA LYS A 79 12.72 12.43 -2.31
C LYS A 79 11.40 13.17 -2.39
N MET A 80 11.13 13.91 -3.46
CA MET A 80 9.85 14.59 -3.67
C MET A 80 8.68 13.59 -3.75
N ILE A 81 8.88 12.45 -4.39
CA ILE A 81 7.90 11.35 -4.46
C ILE A 81 7.59 10.81 -3.05
N VAL A 82 8.63 10.52 -2.27
CA VAL A 82 8.48 10.01 -0.90
C VAL A 82 7.76 11.01 -0.01
N ASP A 83 8.14 12.30 -0.06
CA ASP A 83 7.47 13.35 0.70
C ASP A 83 5.99 13.46 0.33
N ALA A 84 5.65 13.44 -0.95
CA ALA A 84 4.26 13.50 -1.40
C ALA A 84 3.42 12.30 -0.92
N TRP A 85 4.02 11.13 -0.82
CA TRP A 85 3.36 9.94 -0.28
C TRP A 85 3.22 10.01 1.24
N PHE A 86 4.28 10.37 1.95
CA PHE A 86 4.32 10.38 3.40
C PHE A 86 3.48 11.49 4.02
N ASP A 87 3.47 12.68 3.43
CA ASP A 87 2.78 13.87 3.94
C ASP A 87 1.26 13.89 3.67
N ASN A 88 0.74 12.91 2.95
CA ASN A 88 -0.68 12.82 2.60
C ASN A 88 -1.32 11.53 3.12
N PRO A 89 -1.40 11.33 4.46
CA PRO A 89 -1.99 10.11 5.02
C PRO A 89 -3.46 9.96 4.60
N PHE A 90 -3.88 8.71 4.42
CA PHE A 90 -5.29 8.42 4.19
C PHE A 90 -6.12 8.73 5.44
N ASP A 91 -7.21 9.43 5.25
CA ASP A 91 -8.22 9.67 6.28
C ASP A 91 -9.60 9.34 5.71
N PHE A 92 -10.23 8.32 6.27
CA PHE A 92 -11.54 7.86 5.81
C PHE A 92 -12.60 8.95 5.90
N ALA A 93 -12.55 9.82 6.93
CA ALA A 93 -13.53 10.88 7.12
C ALA A 93 -13.51 11.93 5.98
N THR A 94 -12.33 12.20 5.42
CA THR A 94 -12.13 13.22 4.37
C THR A 94 -11.92 12.64 2.98
N ALA A 95 -11.80 11.31 2.85
CA ALA A 95 -11.59 10.65 1.57
C ALA A 95 -12.78 10.84 0.63
N ARG A 96 -12.50 10.84 -0.67
CA ARG A 96 -13.55 10.90 -1.69
C ARG A 96 -14.45 9.67 -1.63
N GLU A 97 -15.76 9.82 -1.83
CA GLU A 97 -16.73 8.73 -1.76
C GLU A 97 -16.37 7.54 -2.68
N ASN A 98 -15.92 7.82 -3.92
CA ASN A 98 -15.48 6.76 -4.82
C ASN A 98 -14.25 6.01 -4.30
N SER A 99 -13.33 6.69 -3.61
CA SER A 99 -12.17 6.05 -2.99
C SER A 99 -12.60 5.11 -1.85
N LYS A 100 -13.52 5.55 -1.00
CA LYS A 100 -14.09 4.73 0.08
C LYS A 100 -14.75 3.46 -0.47
N LYS A 101 -15.63 3.61 -1.47
CA LYS A 101 -16.32 2.48 -2.11
C LYS A 101 -15.35 1.48 -2.71
N ASN A 102 -14.35 1.97 -3.44
CA ASN A 102 -13.36 1.11 -4.08
C ASN A 102 -12.49 0.37 -3.04
N LEU A 103 -12.12 1.03 -1.95
CA LEU A 103 -11.35 0.38 -0.87
C LEU A 103 -12.16 -0.71 -0.17
N LEU A 104 -13.43 -0.45 0.13
CA LEU A 104 -14.31 -1.46 0.73
C LEU A 104 -14.50 -2.66 -0.20
N GLU A 105 -14.66 -2.43 -1.49
CA GLU A 105 -14.78 -3.52 -2.46
C GLU A 105 -13.49 -4.31 -2.60
N ALA A 106 -12.33 -3.65 -2.57
CA ALA A 106 -11.03 -4.32 -2.58
C ALA A 106 -10.86 -5.22 -1.35
N GLU A 107 -11.25 -4.77 -0.16
CA GLU A 107 -11.20 -5.59 1.05
C GLU A 107 -12.14 -6.79 1.02
N ARG A 108 -13.33 -6.63 0.45
CA ARG A 108 -14.24 -7.77 0.22
C ARG A 108 -13.63 -8.80 -0.73
N SER A 109 -12.98 -8.33 -1.78
CA SER A 109 -12.27 -9.17 -2.75
C SER A 109 -11.11 -9.92 -2.08
N ASP A 110 -10.31 -9.24 -1.29
CA ASP A 110 -9.21 -9.85 -0.54
C ASP A 110 -9.72 -10.96 0.40
N ASN A 111 -10.78 -10.69 1.14
CA ASN A 111 -11.40 -11.68 2.03
C ASN A 111 -11.93 -12.92 1.29
N ALA A 112 -12.35 -12.76 0.04
CA ALA A 112 -12.90 -13.86 -0.77
C ALA A 112 -11.82 -14.65 -1.51
N LEU A 113 -10.71 -14.02 -1.91
CA LEU A 113 -9.75 -14.57 -2.87
C LEU A 113 -8.36 -14.86 -2.30
N LEU A 114 -7.96 -14.16 -1.25
CA LEU A 114 -6.63 -14.29 -0.66
C LEU A 114 -6.69 -15.00 0.69
N ALA A 115 -5.66 -15.81 0.96
CA ALA A 115 -5.51 -16.43 2.27
C ALA A 115 -5.24 -15.36 3.33
N LYS A 116 -6.08 -15.31 4.35
CA LYS A 116 -5.93 -14.43 5.48
C LYS A 116 -5.12 -15.14 6.58
N PRO A 117 -3.96 -14.61 6.98
CA PRO A 117 -3.26 -15.12 8.14
C PRO A 117 -4.09 -14.97 9.42
N ASP A 118 -4.00 -15.93 10.33
CA ASP A 118 -4.81 -15.95 11.56
C ASP A 118 -4.55 -14.76 12.49
N ASP A 119 -3.35 -14.19 12.45
CA ASP A 119 -2.90 -13.10 13.30
C ASP A 119 -2.96 -11.71 12.64
N VAL A 120 -3.59 -11.61 11.47
CA VAL A 120 -3.72 -10.35 10.74
C VAL A 120 -4.61 -9.35 11.47
N ARG A 121 -4.12 -8.14 11.57
CA ARG A 121 -4.89 -6.97 12.00
C ARG A 121 -5.20 -6.06 10.82
N TRP A 122 -6.33 -5.37 10.89
CA TRP A 122 -6.66 -4.35 9.91
C TRP A 122 -5.70 -3.16 9.99
N ASN A 123 -4.99 -2.91 8.90
CA ASN A 123 -4.03 -1.83 8.81
C ASN A 123 -4.48 -0.69 7.89
N MET A 124 -5.76 -0.64 7.56
CA MET A 124 -6.36 0.41 6.73
C MET A 124 -6.82 1.64 7.53
N GLY A 125 -6.86 1.54 8.86
CA GLY A 125 -7.44 2.59 9.71
C GLY A 125 -8.96 2.48 9.89
N PHE A 126 -9.59 1.48 9.25
CA PHE A 126 -11.01 1.14 9.42
C PHE A 126 -11.23 -0.34 9.11
N ARG A 127 -12.38 -0.86 9.47
CA ARG A 127 -12.83 -2.22 9.13
C ARG A 127 -14.02 -2.15 8.19
N PRO A 128 -14.17 -3.09 7.24
CA PRO A 128 -15.32 -3.10 6.34
C PRO A 128 -16.66 -3.31 7.02
N ASP A 129 -16.65 -3.89 8.21
CA ASP A 129 -17.82 -4.16 9.05
C ASP A 129 -18.10 -3.05 10.10
N ASP A 130 -17.28 -2.02 10.17
CA ASP A 130 -17.55 -0.86 11.01
C ASP A 130 -18.76 -0.08 10.45
N GLU A 131 -19.72 0.25 11.30
CA GLU A 131 -20.94 0.99 10.91
C GLU A 131 -20.61 2.33 10.22
N THR A 132 -19.47 2.93 10.56
CA THR A 132 -18.98 4.16 9.92
C THR A 132 -18.55 3.97 8.48
N CYS A 133 -18.39 2.72 8.03
CA CYS A 133 -18.01 2.38 6.66
C CYS A 133 -19.22 2.12 5.74
N GLU A 134 -20.42 2.06 6.28
CA GLU A 134 -21.67 1.82 5.54
C GLU A 134 -22.37 3.10 5.07
N GLY A 135 -21.65 4.21 5.11
CA GLY A 135 -22.18 5.50 4.66
C GLY A 135 -22.09 5.72 3.15
#